data_8833eb9b56cb40221afc2ddbda981c7a
#
_entry.id   8833eb9b56cb40221afc2ddbda981c7a
#
_cell.length_a   1.000
_cell.length_b   1.000
_cell.length_c   1.000
_cell.angle_alpha   90.00
_cell.angle_beta   90.00
_cell.angle_gamma   90.00
#
_symmetry.space_group_name_H-M   'P 1'
#
loop_
_entity.id
_entity.type
_entity.pdbx_description
1 polymer ?
#
loop_
_entity_poly.entity_id
_entity_poly.type
_entity_poly.pdbx_seq_one_letter_code
_entity_poly.pdbx_strand_id
1 'polypeptide(L)'
;MSDVLRIESVHIHPGSASREEAMKEAADLLQAAGSVTADYFAAMQQREETVSTYMGNELAIPHGTNETKQAILTSGLSVVRYDGGVDWGGEPVTFVVGIAGKGDEHLEILSQIAILFSEEDDVARLKAASSPDELYEALSGSVNA
;
A
#
# COMPACT_ATOMS: atom_id res chain seq x y z
N MET A 1 4.00 19.85 -6.04
CA MET A 1 4.27 18.43 -5.92
C MET A 1 3.01 17.61 -6.12
N SER A 2 3.07 16.55 -6.91
CA SER A 2 1.91 15.70 -7.12
C SER A 2 1.61 14.86 -5.90
N ASP A 3 0.33 14.69 -5.61
CA ASP A 3 -0.09 13.81 -4.54
C ASP A 3 0.09 12.36 -4.98
N VAL A 4 0.79 11.57 -4.18
CA VAL A 4 0.99 10.15 -4.47
C VAL A 4 -0.19 9.31 -3.98
N LEU A 5 -0.92 9.77 -2.97
CA LEU A 5 -2.10 9.10 -2.47
C LEU A 5 -3.34 9.91 -2.81
N ARG A 6 -4.33 9.26 -3.43
CA ARG A 6 -5.62 9.87 -3.75
C ARG A 6 -6.71 9.20 -2.94
N ILE A 7 -7.79 9.94 -2.69
CA ILE A 7 -8.91 9.40 -1.90
C ILE A 7 -9.51 8.15 -2.56
N GLU A 8 -9.55 8.10 -3.89
CA GLU A 8 -10.09 6.96 -4.62
C GLU A 8 -9.26 5.69 -4.43
N SER A 9 -8.03 5.83 -3.97
CA SER A 9 -7.11 4.71 -3.75
C SER A 9 -7.10 4.24 -2.30
N VAL A 10 -8.03 4.73 -1.47
CA VAL A 10 -8.15 4.33 -0.07
C VAL A 10 -9.46 3.56 0.13
N HIS A 11 -9.36 2.30 0.56
CA HIS A 11 -10.52 1.45 0.80
C HIS A 11 -10.46 0.87 2.21
N ILE A 12 -11.63 0.57 2.77
CA ILE A 12 -11.77 -0.12 4.04
C ILE A 12 -12.76 -1.26 3.86
N HIS A 13 -12.33 -2.47 4.22
CA HIS A 13 -13.19 -3.66 4.18
C HIS A 13 -13.37 -4.20 5.60
N PRO A 14 -14.61 -4.52 6.02
CA PRO A 14 -14.84 -5.09 7.36
C PRO A 14 -14.39 -6.55 7.46
N GLY A 15 -14.26 -7.23 6.32
CA GLY A 15 -13.87 -8.64 6.29
C GLY A 15 -12.39 -8.86 6.12
N SER A 16 -12.04 -10.10 5.81
CA SER A 16 -10.68 -10.50 5.54
C SER A 16 -10.49 -10.81 4.05
N ALA A 17 -9.24 -11.02 3.64
CA ALA A 17 -8.91 -11.39 2.28
C ALA A 17 -7.67 -12.27 2.32
N SER A 18 -7.41 -12.99 1.22
CA SER A 18 -6.14 -13.69 1.08
C SER A 18 -5.06 -12.68 0.70
N ARG A 19 -3.80 -13.06 0.90
CA ARG A 19 -2.67 -12.22 0.50
C ARG A 19 -2.75 -11.86 -0.98
N GLU A 20 -3.09 -12.85 -1.82
CA GLU A 20 -3.18 -12.66 -3.25
C GLU A 20 -4.31 -11.68 -3.63
N GLU A 21 -5.46 -11.82 -3.00
CA GLU A 21 -6.59 -10.91 -3.23
C GLU A 21 -6.25 -9.49 -2.80
N ALA A 22 -5.56 -9.34 -1.67
CA ALA A 22 -5.17 -8.03 -1.16
C ALA A 22 -4.15 -7.37 -2.09
N MET A 23 -3.17 -8.13 -2.60
CA MET A 23 -2.21 -7.60 -3.56
C MET A 23 -2.89 -7.20 -4.87
N LYS A 24 -3.88 -8.00 -5.31
CA LYS A 24 -4.61 -7.69 -6.53
C LYS A 24 -5.37 -6.38 -6.39
N GLU A 25 -6.03 -6.18 -5.26
CA GLU A 25 -6.75 -4.93 -5.00
C GLU A 25 -5.78 -3.75 -4.97
N ALA A 26 -4.62 -3.91 -4.31
CA ALA A 26 -3.62 -2.86 -4.26
C ALA A 26 -3.17 -2.46 -5.66
N ALA A 27 -2.90 -3.44 -6.52
CA ALA A 27 -2.47 -3.18 -7.89
C ALA A 27 -3.58 -2.56 -8.74
N ASP A 28 -4.82 -3.04 -8.56
CA ASP A 28 -5.96 -2.50 -9.30
C ASP A 28 -6.20 -1.03 -8.99
N LEU A 29 -6.05 -0.64 -7.72
CA LEU A 29 -6.20 0.76 -7.32
C LEU A 29 -5.10 1.63 -7.93
N LEU A 30 -3.87 1.13 -7.95
CA LEU A 30 -2.77 1.86 -8.59
C LEU A 30 -2.99 2.00 -10.09
N GLN A 31 -3.52 0.96 -10.73
CA GLN A 31 -3.81 1.00 -12.16
C GLN A 31 -4.96 1.98 -12.45
N ALA A 32 -6.01 1.96 -11.64
CA ALA A 32 -7.13 2.87 -11.79
C ALA A 32 -6.72 4.33 -11.64
N ALA A 33 -5.71 4.60 -10.80
CA ALA A 33 -5.17 5.94 -10.62
C ALA A 33 -4.20 6.35 -11.73
N GLY A 34 -3.88 5.45 -12.65
CA GLY A 34 -2.96 5.73 -13.75
C GLY A 34 -1.49 5.63 -13.37
N SER A 35 -1.18 5.05 -12.21
CA SER A 35 0.20 4.96 -11.73
C SER A 35 0.96 3.80 -12.33
N VAL A 36 0.27 2.70 -12.66
CA VAL A 36 0.92 1.48 -13.19
C VAL A 36 0.11 0.89 -14.33
N THR A 37 0.75 -0.02 -15.08
CA THR A 37 0.10 -0.82 -16.11
C THR A 37 -0.49 -2.09 -15.50
N ALA A 38 -1.26 -2.83 -16.30
CA ALA A 38 -1.88 -4.09 -15.84
C ALA A 38 -0.84 -5.14 -15.45
N ASP A 39 0.40 -5.01 -15.89
CA ASP A 39 1.47 -5.97 -15.59
C ASP A 39 1.99 -5.86 -14.16
N TYR A 40 1.63 -4.81 -13.45
CA TYR A 40 2.22 -4.55 -12.13
C TYR A 40 1.83 -5.59 -11.08
N PHE A 41 0.64 -6.16 -11.17
CA PHE A 41 0.22 -7.21 -10.23
C PHE A 41 1.16 -8.42 -10.29
N ALA A 42 1.50 -8.86 -11.51
CA ALA A 42 2.43 -9.98 -11.67
C ALA A 42 3.79 -9.64 -11.10
N ALA A 43 4.23 -8.39 -11.26
CA ALA A 43 5.50 -7.91 -10.71
C ALA A 43 5.48 -7.95 -9.18
N MET A 44 4.36 -7.57 -8.58
CA MET A 44 4.20 -7.64 -7.12
C MET A 44 4.28 -9.08 -6.63
N GLN A 45 3.63 -10.01 -7.32
CA GLN A 45 3.67 -11.42 -6.95
C GLN A 45 5.08 -11.97 -7.02
N GLN A 46 5.81 -11.62 -8.06
CA GLN A 46 7.20 -12.05 -8.25
C GLN A 46 8.10 -11.52 -7.13
N ARG A 47 7.92 -10.25 -6.77
CA ARG A 47 8.70 -9.63 -5.70
C ARG A 47 8.42 -10.30 -4.35
N GLU A 48 7.17 -10.62 -4.09
CA GLU A 48 6.75 -11.24 -2.83
C GLU A 48 7.32 -12.65 -2.68
N GLU A 49 7.49 -13.38 -3.77
CA GLU A 49 8.07 -14.73 -3.76
C GLU A 49 9.54 -14.70 -3.32
N THR A 50 10.26 -13.62 -3.60
CA THR A 50 11.67 -13.49 -3.26
C THR A 50 11.84 -13.21 -1.77
N VAL A 51 11.21 -12.14 -1.27
CA VAL A 51 11.24 -11.74 0.14
C VAL A 51 9.91 -11.08 0.45
N SER A 52 9.30 -11.46 1.56
CA SER A 52 8.02 -10.87 1.95
C SER A 52 8.12 -9.36 2.15
N THR A 53 7.06 -8.65 1.76
CA THR A 53 6.96 -7.20 1.97
C THR A 53 6.28 -6.86 3.30
N TYR A 54 6.14 -7.83 4.20
CA TYR A 54 5.61 -7.59 5.55
C TYR A 54 6.60 -6.74 6.34
N MET A 55 6.09 -5.65 6.94
CA MET A 55 6.93 -4.66 7.63
C MET A 55 6.79 -4.68 9.15
N GLY A 56 5.92 -5.51 9.69
CA GLY A 56 5.55 -5.45 11.10
C GLY A 56 4.40 -4.46 11.33
N ASN A 57 3.93 -4.38 12.56
CA ASN A 57 2.83 -3.48 12.95
C ASN A 57 1.59 -3.63 12.05
N GLU A 58 1.31 -4.85 11.59
CA GLU A 58 0.15 -5.19 10.78
C GLU A 58 0.18 -4.53 9.39
N LEU A 59 1.38 -4.21 8.89
CA LEU A 59 1.58 -3.53 7.60
C LEU A 59 2.31 -4.42 6.61
N ALA A 60 1.80 -4.50 5.38
CA ALA A 60 2.51 -5.05 4.24
C ALA A 60 2.55 -4.00 3.13
N ILE A 61 3.65 -3.95 2.38
CA ILE A 61 3.87 -2.94 1.34
C ILE A 61 4.20 -3.59 0.00
N PRO A 62 3.23 -4.30 -0.61
CA PRO A 62 3.50 -4.96 -1.90
C PRO A 62 3.93 -3.93 -2.95
N HIS A 63 4.95 -4.30 -3.72
CA HIS A 63 5.47 -3.46 -4.80
C HIS A 63 6.20 -4.35 -5.79
N GLY A 64 6.52 -3.82 -6.98
CA GLY A 64 7.13 -4.60 -8.04
C GLY A 64 8.64 -4.75 -7.88
N THR A 65 9.23 -5.47 -8.83
CA THR A 65 10.68 -5.70 -8.87
C THR A 65 11.37 -4.56 -9.62
N ASN A 66 12.70 -4.46 -9.46
CA ASN A 66 13.49 -3.46 -10.20
C ASN A 66 13.42 -3.68 -11.71
N GLU A 67 13.21 -4.92 -12.13
CA GLU A 67 13.17 -5.28 -13.55
C GLU A 67 11.86 -4.86 -14.22
N THR A 68 10.86 -4.47 -13.44
CA THR A 68 9.54 -4.11 -13.95
C THR A 68 9.25 -2.61 -13.85
N LYS A 69 10.30 -1.79 -13.86
CA LYS A 69 10.16 -0.33 -13.73
C LYS A 69 9.31 0.30 -14.83
N GLN A 70 9.31 -0.28 -16.02
CA GLN A 70 8.51 0.25 -17.13
C GLN A 70 7.01 0.07 -16.89
N ALA A 71 6.60 -0.77 -15.95
CA ALA A 71 5.20 -0.89 -15.57
C ALA A 71 4.73 0.27 -14.69
N ILE A 72 5.66 1.10 -14.20
CA ILE A 72 5.35 2.25 -13.36
C ILE A 72 5.32 3.50 -14.25
N LEU A 73 4.15 4.14 -14.33
CA LEU A 73 3.96 5.33 -15.15
C LEU A 73 4.19 6.59 -14.33
N THR A 74 3.67 6.64 -13.11
CA THR A 74 3.89 7.73 -12.15
C THR A 74 3.93 7.13 -10.76
N SER A 75 4.51 7.86 -9.82
CA SER A 75 4.49 7.42 -8.43
C SER A 75 3.08 7.44 -7.88
N GLY A 76 2.73 6.46 -7.06
CA GLY A 76 1.41 6.37 -6.46
C GLY A 76 1.37 5.39 -5.31
N LEU A 77 0.34 5.54 -4.48
CA LEU A 77 0.06 4.65 -3.37
C LEU A 77 -1.38 4.20 -3.40
N SER A 78 -1.64 2.99 -2.95
CA SER A 78 -2.98 2.54 -2.62
C SER A 78 -2.95 2.05 -1.18
N VAL A 79 -4.03 2.28 -0.44
CA VAL A 79 -4.13 1.87 0.96
C VAL A 79 -5.45 1.15 1.16
N VAL A 80 -5.38 -0.10 1.62
CA VAL A 80 -6.58 -0.87 1.92
C VAL A 80 -6.45 -1.40 3.34
N ARG A 81 -7.46 -1.13 4.16
CA ARG A 81 -7.53 -1.66 5.52
C ARG A 81 -8.53 -2.80 5.55
N TYR A 82 -8.07 -3.97 5.99
CA TYR A 82 -8.93 -5.15 6.14
C TYR A 82 -9.14 -5.38 7.63
N ASP A 83 -10.31 -5.02 8.14
CA ASP A 83 -10.60 -5.14 9.57
C ASP A 83 -10.61 -6.59 10.03
N GLY A 84 -10.95 -7.52 9.13
CA GLY A 84 -10.87 -8.95 9.40
C GLY A 84 -9.47 -9.54 9.28
N GLY A 85 -8.52 -8.75 8.76
CA GLY A 85 -7.13 -9.15 8.64
C GLY A 85 -6.80 -9.96 7.39
N VAL A 86 -5.52 -10.01 7.08
CA VAL A 86 -4.98 -10.79 5.97
C VAL A 86 -3.84 -11.64 6.53
N ASP A 87 -3.85 -12.94 6.22
CA ASP A 87 -2.75 -13.82 6.59
C ASP A 87 -1.62 -13.62 5.57
N TRP A 88 -0.57 -12.93 6.00
CA TRP A 88 0.57 -12.59 5.14
C TRP A 88 1.73 -13.54 5.42
N GLY A 89 1.59 -14.77 4.92
CA GLY A 89 2.61 -15.79 5.14
C GLY A 89 2.76 -16.18 6.61
N GLY A 90 1.67 -16.17 7.37
CA GLY A 90 1.69 -16.48 8.79
C GLY A 90 1.68 -15.26 9.69
N GLU A 91 1.83 -14.05 9.11
CA GLU A 91 1.85 -12.80 9.87
C GLU A 91 0.52 -12.05 9.70
N PRO A 92 -0.04 -11.49 10.77
CA PRO A 92 -1.30 -10.76 10.66
C PRO A 92 -1.08 -9.37 10.06
N VAL A 93 -1.84 -9.05 9.02
CA VAL A 93 -1.76 -7.76 8.35
C VAL A 93 -3.16 -7.14 8.31
N THR A 94 -3.25 -5.86 8.64
CA THR A 94 -4.48 -5.08 8.55
C THR A 94 -4.38 -4.07 7.41
N PHE A 95 -3.20 -3.48 7.23
CA PHE A 95 -2.97 -2.45 6.21
C PHE A 95 -2.14 -3.02 5.07
N VAL A 96 -2.68 -2.95 3.86
CA VAL A 96 -1.96 -3.34 2.64
C VAL A 96 -1.76 -2.07 1.82
N VAL A 97 -0.51 -1.62 1.73
CA VAL A 97 -0.15 -0.38 1.06
C VAL A 97 0.60 -0.73 -0.22
N GLY A 98 -0.09 -0.60 -1.36
CA GLY A 98 0.55 -0.81 -2.65
C GLY A 98 1.41 0.37 -3.00
N ILE A 99 2.64 0.12 -3.43
CA ILE A 99 3.60 1.19 -3.72
C ILE A 99 4.08 1.10 -5.15
N ALA A 100 3.98 2.22 -5.87
CA ALA A 100 4.60 2.42 -7.16
C ALA A 100 5.45 3.68 -7.04
N GLY A 101 6.76 3.53 -7.08
CA GLY A 101 7.67 4.65 -6.96
C GLY A 101 8.52 4.79 -8.21
N LYS A 102 8.47 5.95 -8.84
CA LYS A 102 9.24 6.23 -10.04
C LYS A 102 10.55 6.89 -9.68
N GLY A 103 11.66 6.26 -10.10
CA GLY A 103 12.98 6.79 -9.82
C GLY A 103 13.29 6.83 -8.33
N ASP A 104 13.85 7.95 -7.88
CA ASP A 104 14.24 8.15 -6.49
C ASP A 104 13.06 8.28 -5.54
N GLU A 105 11.87 8.56 -6.07
CA GLU A 105 10.66 8.71 -5.26
C GLU A 105 10.29 7.43 -4.52
N HIS A 106 10.70 6.28 -5.06
CA HIS A 106 10.43 4.99 -4.44
C HIS A 106 10.98 4.93 -3.01
N LEU A 107 12.25 5.32 -2.82
CA LEU A 107 12.87 5.29 -1.50
C LEU A 107 12.24 6.31 -0.54
N GLU A 108 11.88 7.47 -1.06
CA GLU A 108 11.24 8.51 -0.26
C GLU A 108 9.89 8.05 0.25
N ILE A 109 9.08 7.43 -0.62
CA ILE A 109 7.76 6.91 -0.25
C ILE A 109 7.90 5.81 0.81
N LEU A 110 8.84 4.87 0.60
CA LEU A 110 9.10 3.80 1.56
C LEU A 110 9.46 4.36 2.93
N SER A 111 10.32 5.39 2.96
CA SER A 111 10.72 6.01 4.23
C SER A 111 9.55 6.66 4.96
N GLN A 112 8.70 7.37 4.24
CA GLN A 112 7.53 8.02 4.82
C GLN A 112 6.55 7.01 5.42
N ILE A 113 6.30 5.92 4.70
CA ILE A 113 5.42 4.86 5.18
C ILE A 113 6.03 4.17 6.40
N ALA A 114 7.32 3.86 6.36
CA ALA A 114 7.99 3.21 7.48
C ALA A 114 7.92 4.05 8.75
N ILE A 115 8.14 5.36 8.62
CA ILE A 115 8.07 6.28 9.77
C ILE A 115 6.65 6.34 10.33
N LEU A 116 5.65 6.47 9.47
CA LEU A 116 4.26 6.56 9.90
C LEU A 116 3.82 5.32 10.66
N PHE A 117 4.20 4.14 10.19
CA PHE A 117 3.80 2.87 10.80
C PHE A 117 4.74 2.41 11.92
N SER A 118 5.79 3.16 12.24
CA SER A 118 6.68 2.83 13.35
C SER A 118 6.13 3.31 14.69
N GLU A 119 5.17 4.22 14.68
CA GLU A 119 4.58 4.79 15.89
C GLU A 119 3.25 4.11 16.20
N GLU A 120 3.15 3.47 17.36
CA GLU A 120 1.93 2.75 17.75
C GLU A 120 0.70 3.67 17.81
N ASP A 121 0.88 4.91 18.26
CA ASP A 121 -0.22 5.87 18.34
C ASP A 121 -0.77 6.22 16.96
N ASP A 122 0.10 6.35 15.97
CA ASP A 122 -0.31 6.64 14.61
C ASP A 122 -1.06 5.45 14.00
N VAL A 123 -0.57 4.24 14.23
CA VAL A 123 -1.23 3.03 13.73
C VAL A 123 -2.61 2.89 14.37
N ALA A 124 -2.72 3.15 15.68
CA ALA A 124 -4.00 3.10 16.38
C ALA A 124 -4.99 4.10 15.78
N ARG A 125 -4.54 5.30 15.45
CA ARG A 125 -5.37 6.32 14.82
C ARG A 125 -5.85 5.87 13.44
N LEU A 126 -4.98 5.25 12.66
CA LEU A 126 -5.36 4.74 11.34
C LEU A 126 -6.37 3.60 11.46
N LYS A 127 -6.24 2.76 12.47
CA LYS A 127 -7.19 1.67 12.71
C LYS A 127 -8.54 2.19 13.19
N ALA A 128 -8.56 3.33 13.87
CA ALA A 128 -9.78 3.93 14.42
C ALA A 128 -10.57 4.74 13.40
N ALA A 129 -9.99 5.04 12.24
CA ALA A 129 -10.70 5.81 11.21
C ALA A 129 -11.99 5.09 10.81
N SER A 130 -13.11 5.82 10.76
CA SER A 130 -14.44 5.25 10.54
C SER A 130 -14.86 5.24 9.08
N SER A 131 -14.08 5.88 8.20
CA SER A 131 -14.41 5.96 6.78
C SER A 131 -13.14 6.08 5.95
N PRO A 132 -13.19 5.76 4.65
CA PRO A 132 -12.04 6.00 3.76
C PRO A 132 -11.58 7.46 3.77
N ASP A 133 -12.53 8.42 3.86
CA ASP A 133 -12.18 9.84 3.92
C ASP A 133 -11.34 10.15 5.15
N GLU A 134 -11.75 9.61 6.29
CA GLU A 134 -11.05 9.83 7.55
C GLU A 134 -9.65 9.18 7.52
N LEU A 135 -9.56 7.98 6.95
CA LEU A 135 -8.29 7.28 6.80
C LEU A 135 -7.37 8.05 5.86
N TYR A 136 -7.91 8.55 4.75
CA TYR A 136 -7.14 9.37 3.81
C TYR A 136 -6.60 10.63 4.49
N GLU A 137 -7.42 11.33 5.26
CA GLU A 137 -6.98 12.53 5.99
C GLU A 137 -5.83 12.23 6.95
N ALA A 138 -5.91 11.10 7.64
CA ALA A 138 -4.86 10.71 8.58
C ALA A 138 -3.54 10.37 7.88
N LEU A 139 -3.61 9.89 6.64
CA LEU A 139 -2.42 9.48 5.88
C LEU A 139 -1.81 10.61 5.06
N SER A 140 -2.66 11.44 4.43
CA SER A 140 -2.21 12.37 3.40
C SER A 140 -1.21 13.40 3.90
N GLY A 141 -1.32 13.82 5.16
CA GLY A 141 -0.39 14.75 5.76
C GLY A 141 1.05 14.23 5.80
N SER A 142 1.21 12.92 5.85
CA SER A 142 2.54 12.28 5.89
C SER A 142 3.06 11.92 4.52
N VAL A 143 2.18 11.43 3.62
CA VAL A 143 2.64 10.87 2.34
C VAL A 143 2.51 11.81 1.15
N ASN A 144 1.70 12.86 1.27
CA ASN A 144 1.52 13.85 0.20
C ASN A 144 2.24 15.18 0.51
N ALA A 145 3.00 15.19 1.58
CA ALA A 145 3.70 16.42 2.01
C ALA A 145 4.81 16.83 1.06
#